data_26fe21adb6d9e0aba5ee22f471f60a4e
#
_entry.id   26fe21adb6d9e0aba5ee22f471f60a4e
#
_cell.length_a   1.000
_cell.length_b   1.000
_cell.length_c   1.000
_cell.angle_alpha   90.00
_cell.angle_beta   90.00
_cell.angle_gamma   90.00
#
_symmetry.space_group_name_H-M   'P 1'
#
loop_
_entity.id
_entity.type
_entity.pdbx_description
1 polymer ?
#
loop_
_entity_poly.entity_id
_entity_poly.type
_entity_poly.pdbx_seq_one_letter_code
_entity_poly.pdbx_strand_id
1 'polypeptide(L)'
;EDYIPPKPYQSWGTEFVIAVEDEKDFISLQHIMVMFFEQDDGTTSDPIVVKHWRQDWKYQDNSINEFVGEDTWERKNLSYSERKGTWSQTVYQVDDSPRYEGFGEWKHFANSSSWTSNETKRPLPRREATIRDDYDIVIGTNIHTITPNGWVHEQNNNKATLDNKVIAKEIGLARYQRIENFDWSAGYTYWDETSDFWKKVREVWREKTEKSKKIKVNSDVDGNILFARLFGLADDYKNGNLDAIDKIETTIDEHIEKRESGYGYSVTVE
;
A
#
# COMPACT_ATOMS: atom_id res chain seq x y z
N GLU A 1 -16.90 4.43 25.44
CA GLU A 1 -16.77 3.44 26.51
C GLU A 1 -15.90 2.33 26.01
N ASP A 2 -14.83 2.02 26.70
CA ASP A 2 -14.02 0.79 26.70
C ASP A 2 -13.17 0.45 25.47
N TYR A 3 -12.62 1.45 24.76
CA TYR A 3 -11.50 1.15 23.85
C TYR A 3 -10.34 0.55 24.64
N ILE A 4 -10.03 -0.72 24.40
CA ILE A 4 -8.86 -1.39 24.98
C ILE A 4 -7.69 -1.18 24.01
N PRO A 5 -6.70 -0.34 24.36
CA PRO A 5 -5.55 -0.12 23.46
C PRO A 5 -4.76 -1.42 23.30
N PRO A 6 -4.27 -1.74 22.12
CA PRO A 6 -3.29 -2.80 21.96
C PRO A 6 -2.05 -2.47 22.79
N LYS A 7 -1.35 -3.50 23.28
CA LYS A 7 -0.06 -3.29 23.94
C LYS A 7 0.90 -2.61 22.96
N PRO A 8 1.73 -1.65 23.41
CA PRO A 8 2.81 -1.13 22.60
C PRO A 8 3.64 -2.29 22.05
N TYR A 9 3.87 -2.27 20.77
CA TYR A 9 4.52 -3.38 20.10
C TYR A 9 5.71 -2.83 19.29
N GLN A 10 6.79 -3.56 19.27
CA GLN A 10 7.98 -3.25 18.52
C GLN A 10 8.34 -4.46 17.65
N SER A 11 8.60 -4.22 16.39
CA SER A 11 9.07 -5.24 15.45
C SER A 11 10.28 -4.75 14.68
N TRP A 12 11.04 -5.69 14.15
CA TRP A 12 12.24 -5.47 13.37
C TRP A 12 12.08 -6.19 12.04
N GLY A 13 12.65 -5.63 11.01
CA GLY A 13 12.74 -6.26 9.71
C GLY A 13 13.87 -5.62 8.91
N THR A 14 14.41 -6.38 8.00
CA THR A 14 15.40 -5.90 7.04
C THR A 14 14.76 -5.86 5.66
N GLU A 15 14.89 -4.72 4.99
CA GLU A 15 14.36 -4.54 3.65
C GLU A 15 15.31 -3.69 2.80
N PHE A 16 15.27 -3.87 1.50
CA PHE A 16 15.82 -2.94 0.55
C PHE A 16 14.72 -2.37 -0.34
N VAL A 17 14.99 -1.24 -0.95
CA VAL A 17 14.02 -0.50 -1.75
C VAL A 17 14.55 -0.35 -3.17
N ILE A 18 13.72 -0.67 -4.15
CA ILE A 18 14.01 -0.54 -5.57
C ILE A 18 13.15 0.59 -6.14
N ALA A 19 13.78 1.53 -6.85
CA ALA A 19 13.06 2.45 -7.71
C ALA A 19 12.66 1.68 -8.99
N VAL A 20 11.41 1.24 -9.05
CA VAL A 20 10.87 0.50 -10.21
C VAL A 20 10.44 1.41 -11.34
N GLU A 21 10.16 2.67 -11.02
CA GLU A 21 9.99 3.78 -11.94
C GLU A 21 10.66 5.02 -11.30
N ASP A 22 11.46 5.75 -12.08
CA ASP A 22 12.17 6.95 -11.61
C ASP A 22 12.15 8.00 -12.74
N GLU A 23 11.06 8.74 -12.78
CA GLU A 23 10.81 9.80 -13.75
C GLU A 23 10.85 11.15 -13.04
N LYS A 24 10.96 12.22 -13.81
CA LYS A 24 11.03 13.58 -13.26
C LYS A 24 9.90 13.93 -12.29
N ASP A 25 8.69 13.53 -12.62
CA ASP A 25 7.46 13.89 -11.92
C ASP A 25 6.75 12.67 -11.30
N PHE A 26 7.40 11.48 -11.38
CA PHE A 26 6.86 10.23 -10.87
C PHE A 26 7.96 9.27 -10.41
N ILE A 27 7.85 8.79 -9.18
CA ILE A 27 8.78 7.81 -8.59
C ILE A 27 7.95 6.69 -7.97
N SER A 28 8.28 5.43 -8.31
CA SER A 28 7.69 4.25 -7.70
C SER A 28 8.73 3.44 -6.97
N LEU A 29 8.51 3.20 -5.69
CA LEU A 29 9.45 2.53 -4.79
C LEU A 29 8.85 1.21 -4.29
N GLN A 30 9.45 0.09 -4.68
CA GLN A 30 9.10 -1.24 -4.21
C GLN A 30 9.99 -1.65 -3.04
N HIS A 31 9.37 -2.09 -1.96
CA HIS A 31 10.06 -2.62 -0.77
C HIS A 31 10.12 -4.14 -0.83
N ILE A 32 11.28 -4.72 -0.59
CA ILE A 32 11.50 -6.16 -0.51
C ILE A 32 12.13 -6.48 0.84
N MET A 33 11.48 -7.30 1.63
CA MET A 33 12.02 -7.80 2.90
C MET A 33 12.85 -9.04 2.66
N VAL A 34 14.00 -9.10 3.32
CA VAL A 34 14.83 -10.31 3.41
C VAL A 34 15.12 -10.54 4.88
N MET A 35 14.63 -11.64 5.42
CA MET A 35 14.70 -11.92 6.85
C MET A 35 15.38 -13.26 7.08
N PHE A 36 16.15 -13.32 8.19
CA PHE A 36 16.75 -14.52 8.70
C PHE A 36 16.30 -14.70 10.16
N PHE A 37 16.02 -15.92 10.54
CA PHE A 37 15.59 -16.25 11.90
C PHE A 37 16.55 -17.24 12.54
N GLU A 38 16.82 -17.05 13.84
CA GLU A 38 17.52 -18.03 14.64
C GLU A 38 16.59 -19.22 14.88
N GLN A 39 17.09 -20.43 14.64
CA GLN A 39 16.37 -21.69 14.85
C GLN A 39 16.66 -22.24 16.26
N ASP A 40 15.85 -23.19 16.72
CA ASP A 40 15.98 -23.77 18.06
C ASP A 40 17.33 -24.47 18.31
N ASP A 41 18.02 -24.89 17.25
CA ASP A 41 19.34 -25.50 17.29
C ASP A 41 20.50 -24.49 17.24
N GLY A 42 20.19 -23.18 17.24
CA GLY A 42 21.16 -22.09 17.17
C GLY A 42 21.69 -21.80 15.76
N THR A 43 21.16 -22.48 14.73
CA THR A 43 21.49 -22.17 13.33
C THR A 43 20.61 -21.01 12.81
N THR A 44 21.04 -20.41 11.72
CA THR A 44 20.25 -19.38 11.03
C THR A 44 19.41 -20.05 9.94
N SER A 45 18.14 -19.64 9.81
CA SER A 45 17.24 -20.11 8.75
C SER A 45 17.78 -19.76 7.35
N ASP A 46 17.26 -20.43 6.33
CA ASP A 46 17.31 -19.89 4.97
C ASP A 46 16.65 -18.52 4.91
N PRO A 47 17.05 -17.66 3.96
CA PRO A 47 16.44 -16.35 3.81
C PRO A 47 14.96 -16.44 3.44
N ILE A 48 14.11 -15.73 4.17
CA ILE A 48 12.70 -15.54 3.83
C ILE A 48 12.57 -14.22 3.10
N VAL A 49 12.18 -14.28 1.84
CA VAL A 49 12.00 -13.11 0.98
C VAL A 49 10.50 -12.81 0.84
N VAL A 50 10.14 -11.56 1.07
CA VAL A 50 8.75 -11.09 0.93
C VAL A 50 8.74 -9.80 0.11
N LYS A 51 8.04 -9.83 -1.05
CA LYS A 51 7.62 -8.58 -1.68
C LYS A 51 6.68 -7.89 -0.71
N HIS A 52 7.11 -6.73 -0.24
CA HIS A 52 6.39 -5.97 0.76
C HIS A 52 5.54 -4.87 0.09
N TRP A 53 5.19 -3.83 0.79
CA TRP A 53 4.41 -2.72 0.29
C TRP A 53 5.17 -1.92 -0.80
N ARG A 54 4.42 -1.13 -1.56
CA ARG A 54 4.95 -0.20 -2.55
C ARG A 54 4.43 1.19 -2.27
N GLN A 55 5.21 2.21 -2.65
CA GLN A 55 4.79 3.60 -2.61
C GLN A 55 5.10 4.30 -3.93
N ASP A 56 4.11 5.01 -4.45
CA ASP A 56 4.26 5.88 -5.61
C ASP A 56 4.23 7.33 -5.15
N TRP A 57 5.11 8.13 -5.73
CA TRP A 57 5.20 9.55 -5.51
C TRP A 57 4.98 10.28 -6.82
N LYS A 58 4.02 11.24 -6.85
CA LYS A 58 3.70 11.99 -8.06
C LYS A 58 3.63 13.47 -7.80
N TYR A 59 4.36 14.23 -8.63
CA TYR A 59 4.42 15.68 -8.51
C TYR A 59 3.17 16.34 -9.10
N GLN A 60 2.58 17.28 -8.35
CA GLN A 60 1.38 18.05 -8.73
C GLN A 60 0.25 17.17 -9.27
N ASP A 61 -0.04 16.07 -8.58
CA ASP A 61 -1.08 15.14 -8.99
C ASP A 61 -2.44 15.82 -9.12
N ASN A 62 -3.19 15.46 -10.15
CA ASN A 62 -4.51 16.04 -10.42
C ASN A 62 -5.60 15.44 -9.54
N SER A 63 -5.38 14.25 -9.00
CA SER A 63 -6.37 13.53 -8.20
C SER A 63 -5.71 12.50 -7.30
N ILE A 64 -6.37 12.20 -6.19
CA ILE A 64 -6.01 11.12 -5.27
C ILE A 64 -7.19 10.16 -5.13
N ASN A 65 -6.91 8.90 -4.77
CA ASN A 65 -7.92 7.91 -4.41
C ASN A 65 -8.07 7.89 -2.89
N GLU A 66 -9.10 8.56 -2.38
CA GLU A 66 -9.37 8.66 -0.95
C GLU A 66 -10.12 7.41 -0.47
N PHE A 67 -9.63 6.77 0.59
CA PHE A 67 -10.36 5.69 1.25
C PHE A 67 -11.58 6.24 1.96
N VAL A 68 -12.76 5.65 1.72
CA VAL A 68 -14.04 6.13 2.28
C VAL A 68 -14.69 5.14 3.25
N GLY A 69 -14.01 4.04 3.56
CA GLY A 69 -14.53 2.94 4.37
C GLY A 69 -15.02 1.77 3.52
N GLU A 70 -15.36 0.64 4.16
CA GLU A 70 -15.92 -0.56 3.52
C GLU A 70 -15.11 -1.02 2.28
N ASP A 71 -13.79 -1.08 2.42
CA ASP A 71 -12.85 -1.46 1.36
C ASP A 71 -13.03 -0.68 0.04
N THR A 72 -13.42 0.59 0.16
CA THR A 72 -13.80 1.45 -0.97
C THR A 72 -12.92 2.68 -1.05
N TRP A 73 -12.49 3.01 -2.26
CA TRP A 73 -11.75 4.23 -2.60
C TRP A 73 -12.53 5.05 -3.61
N GLU A 74 -12.57 6.37 -3.39
CA GLU A 74 -13.20 7.32 -4.31
C GLU A 74 -12.16 8.31 -4.83
N ARG A 75 -12.20 8.58 -6.14
CA ARG A 75 -11.33 9.57 -6.76
C ARG A 75 -11.77 10.97 -6.40
N LYS A 76 -10.88 11.71 -5.74
CA LYS A 76 -11.01 13.12 -5.42
C LYS A 76 -10.08 13.93 -6.33
N ASN A 77 -10.66 14.84 -7.11
CA ASN A 77 -9.88 15.79 -7.91
C ASN A 77 -9.32 16.88 -7.01
N LEU A 78 -8.04 17.20 -7.19
CA LEU A 78 -7.36 18.27 -6.48
C LEU A 78 -7.43 19.59 -7.29
N SER A 79 -7.80 20.67 -6.62
CA SER A 79 -7.72 22.01 -7.20
C SER A 79 -6.26 22.40 -7.46
N TYR A 80 -6.05 23.40 -8.32
CA TYR A 80 -4.70 23.89 -8.58
C TYR A 80 -3.98 24.36 -7.32
N SER A 81 -4.69 25.00 -6.39
CA SER A 81 -4.13 25.44 -5.11
C SER A 81 -3.71 24.32 -4.17
N GLU A 82 -4.42 23.18 -4.20
CA GLU A 82 -4.07 22.00 -3.39
C GLU A 82 -2.85 21.26 -3.95
N ARG A 83 -2.72 21.15 -5.28
CA ARG A 83 -1.66 20.36 -5.91
C ARG A 83 -0.38 21.13 -6.22
N LYS A 84 -0.44 22.49 -6.31
CA LYS A 84 0.72 23.29 -6.69
C LYS A 84 1.89 23.11 -5.73
N GLY A 85 3.02 22.61 -6.24
CA GLY A 85 4.25 22.40 -5.45
C GLY A 85 4.21 21.17 -4.54
N THR A 86 3.13 20.37 -4.58
CA THR A 86 2.99 19.20 -3.74
C THR A 86 3.39 17.91 -4.46
N TRP A 87 3.71 16.89 -3.69
CA TRP A 87 3.81 15.51 -4.12
C TRP A 87 2.69 14.70 -3.46
N SER A 88 1.96 13.90 -4.23
CA SER A 88 1.13 12.86 -3.65
C SER A 88 1.98 11.63 -3.30
N GLN A 89 1.58 10.91 -2.28
CA GLN A 89 2.08 9.58 -1.95
C GLN A 89 0.90 8.62 -1.98
N THR A 90 0.96 7.62 -2.87
CA THR A 90 0.06 6.48 -2.85
C THR A 90 0.77 5.29 -2.23
N VAL A 91 0.16 4.69 -1.22
CA VAL A 91 0.65 3.46 -0.59
C VAL A 91 -0.21 2.29 -1.04
N TYR A 92 0.45 1.21 -1.42
CA TYR A 92 -0.17 -0.02 -1.89
C TYR A 92 0.12 -1.17 -0.93
N GLN A 93 -0.77 -2.14 -0.93
CA GLN A 93 -0.63 -3.40 -0.22
C GLN A 93 0.47 -4.27 -0.85
N VAL A 94 0.73 -5.44 -0.28
CA VAL A 94 1.71 -6.40 -0.82
C VAL A 94 1.31 -6.98 -2.19
N ASP A 95 0.05 -6.92 -2.55
CA ASP A 95 -0.54 -7.34 -3.83
C ASP A 95 -0.77 -6.17 -4.79
N ASP A 96 -0.19 -5.02 -4.49
CA ASP A 96 -0.34 -3.74 -5.21
C ASP A 96 -1.79 -3.19 -5.25
N SER A 97 -2.73 -3.74 -4.49
CA SER A 97 -4.02 -3.10 -4.30
C SER A 97 -3.88 -1.77 -3.53
N PRO A 98 -4.75 -0.79 -3.77
CA PRO A 98 -4.68 0.50 -3.10
C PRO A 98 -4.84 0.36 -1.58
N ARG A 99 -4.11 1.17 -0.82
CA ARG A 99 -4.27 1.24 0.63
C ARG A 99 -4.70 2.63 1.10
N TYR A 100 -3.90 3.63 0.87
CA TYR A 100 -4.25 5.03 1.13
C TYR A 100 -3.40 5.96 0.29
N GLU A 101 -3.88 7.18 0.13
CA GLU A 101 -3.19 8.22 -0.62
C GLU A 101 -3.33 9.56 0.11
N GLY A 102 -2.30 10.39 0.01
CA GLY A 102 -2.29 11.74 0.55
C GLY A 102 -1.31 12.62 -0.22
N PHE A 103 -1.38 13.93 -0.04
CA PHE A 103 -0.51 14.89 -0.71
C PHE A 103 0.03 15.94 0.26
N GLY A 104 1.18 16.51 -0.07
CA GLY A 104 1.83 17.53 0.73
C GLY A 104 3.09 18.08 0.08
N GLU A 105 3.71 19.05 0.72
CA GLU A 105 4.95 19.67 0.25
C GLU A 105 6.17 19.05 0.91
N TRP A 106 7.23 18.82 0.14
CA TRP A 106 8.56 18.54 0.67
C TRP A 106 9.22 19.86 1.16
N LYS A 107 9.71 19.84 2.37
CA LYS A 107 10.53 20.89 2.96
C LYS A 107 11.96 20.40 3.08
N HIS A 108 12.89 21.14 2.49
CA HIS A 108 14.29 20.77 2.45
C HIS A 108 15.11 21.63 3.41
N PHE A 109 15.91 20.96 4.24
CA PHE A 109 16.82 21.54 5.21
C PHE A 109 18.26 21.09 4.91
N ALA A 110 19.24 21.62 5.63
CA ALA A 110 20.64 21.30 5.36
C ALA A 110 20.98 19.80 5.39
N ASN A 111 20.39 19.04 6.32
CA ASN A 111 20.69 17.62 6.55
C ASN A 111 19.44 16.74 6.56
N SER A 112 18.31 17.24 6.15
CA SER A 112 17.07 16.46 6.09
C SER A 112 16.09 17.03 5.08
N SER A 113 15.21 16.18 4.61
CA SER A 113 14.03 16.58 3.85
C SER A 113 12.81 15.95 4.50
N SER A 114 11.76 16.73 4.72
CA SER A 114 10.55 16.25 5.37
C SER A 114 9.32 16.57 4.53
N TRP A 115 8.43 15.61 4.46
CA TRP A 115 7.12 15.72 3.80
C TRP A 115 6.03 15.37 4.81
N THR A 116 4.95 16.14 4.80
CA THR A 116 3.77 15.90 5.64
C THR A 116 2.54 15.87 4.76
N SER A 117 1.77 14.78 4.85
CA SER A 117 0.51 14.67 4.10
C SER A 117 -0.57 15.60 4.67
N ASN A 118 -1.57 15.91 3.84
CA ASN A 118 -2.89 16.27 4.34
C ASN A 118 -3.42 15.15 5.24
N GLU A 119 -4.48 15.44 6.00
CA GLU A 119 -5.22 14.39 6.69
C GLU A 119 -5.86 13.45 5.65
N THR A 120 -5.66 12.14 5.81
CA THR A 120 -6.16 11.11 4.89
C THR A 120 -6.76 9.94 5.65
N LYS A 121 -7.71 9.26 5.02
CA LYS A 121 -8.34 8.06 5.56
C LYS A 121 -7.65 6.81 5.03
N ARG A 122 -7.65 5.76 5.85
CA ARG A 122 -7.07 4.46 5.48
C ARG A 122 -7.80 3.31 6.17
N PRO A 123 -7.75 2.09 5.60
CA PRO A 123 -8.29 0.91 6.25
C PRO A 123 -7.52 0.58 7.53
N LEU A 124 -8.13 -0.23 8.39
CA LEU A 124 -7.53 -0.71 9.62
C LEU A 124 -6.18 -1.41 9.34
N PRO A 125 -5.24 -1.36 10.30
CA PRO A 125 -4.05 -2.21 10.23
C PRO A 125 -4.45 -3.69 10.11
N ARG A 126 -3.72 -4.48 9.32
CA ARG A 126 -4.03 -5.91 9.12
C ARG A 126 -4.19 -6.69 10.42
N ARG A 127 -3.34 -6.38 11.42
CA ARG A 127 -3.40 -7.02 12.73
C ARG A 127 -4.68 -6.70 13.52
N GLU A 128 -5.44 -5.69 13.11
CA GLU A 128 -6.66 -5.23 13.77
C GLU A 128 -7.91 -5.50 12.92
N ALA A 129 -7.80 -5.52 11.61
CA ALA A 129 -8.92 -5.65 10.69
C ALA A 129 -9.77 -6.92 10.89
N THR A 130 -9.17 -8.00 11.44
CA THR A 130 -9.86 -9.28 11.67
C THR A 130 -10.32 -9.49 13.10
N ILE A 131 -9.94 -8.58 14.04
CA ILE A 131 -10.19 -8.78 15.48
C ILE A 131 -10.86 -7.57 16.15
N ARG A 132 -11.03 -6.46 15.42
CA ARG A 132 -11.64 -5.22 15.93
C ARG A 132 -12.92 -4.91 15.16
N ASP A 133 -13.96 -4.54 15.89
CA ASP A 133 -15.27 -4.11 15.42
C ASP A 133 -15.75 -2.79 16.06
N ASP A 134 -14.87 -2.16 16.86
CA ASP A 134 -15.17 -0.94 17.60
C ASP A 134 -14.80 0.34 16.84
N TYR A 135 -14.10 0.22 15.68
CA TYR A 135 -13.84 1.33 14.77
C TYR A 135 -13.66 0.82 13.32
N ASP A 136 -13.88 1.70 12.35
CA ASP A 136 -14.00 1.32 10.93
C ASP A 136 -12.88 1.87 10.07
N ILE A 137 -12.29 3.00 10.47
CA ILE A 137 -11.30 3.74 9.69
C ILE A 137 -10.21 4.32 10.57
N VAL A 138 -9.06 4.56 9.97
CA VAL A 138 -7.99 5.37 10.56
C VAL A 138 -7.91 6.68 9.79
N ILE A 139 -8.02 7.81 10.50
CA ILE A 139 -7.88 9.15 9.95
C ILE A 139 -6.57 9.73 10.48
N GLY A 140 -5.67 10.16 9.61
CA GLY A 140 -4.40 10.66 10.11
C GLY A 140 -3.48 11.29 9.07
N THR A 141 -2.35 11.77 9.56
CA THR A 141 -1.29 12.34 8.74
C THR A 141 -0.07 11.42 8.73
N ASN A 142 0.64 11.43 7.61
CA ASN A 142 1.93 10.76 7.45
C ASN A 142 3.02 11.80 7.36
N ILE A 143 4.11 11.59 8.09
CA ILE A 143 5.30 12.44 8.04
C ILE A 143 6.47 11.55 7.63
N HIS A 144 7.10 11.88 6.51
CA HIS A 144 8.32 11.24 6.05
C HIS A 144 9.49 12.18 6.23
N THR A 145 10.51 11.77 6.94
CA THR A 145 11.74 12.54 7.12
C THR A 145 12.93 11.72 6.64
N ILE A 146 13.59 12.19 5.60
CA ILE A 146 14.77 11.57 5.01
C ILE A 146 16.00 12.30 5.53
N THR A 147 17.00 11.52 5.93
CA THR A 147 18.32 11.99 6.36
C THR A 147 19.42 11.25 5.59
N PRO A 148 20.70 11.67 5.62
CA PRO A 148 21.77 10.95 4.94
C PRO A 148 21.91 9.48 5.35
N ASN A 149 21.52 9.14 6.60
CA ASN A 149 21.74 7.80 7.16
C ASN A 149 20.46 6.97 7.32
N GLY A 150 19.31 7.51 6.92
CA GLY A 150 18.06 6.78 7.12
C GLY A 150 16.82 7.60 6.81
N TRP A 151 15.71 7.00 7.17
CA TRP A 151 14.39 7.54 6.94
C TRP A 151 13.49 7.26 8.14
N VAL A 152 12.62 8.19 8.46
CA VAL A 152 11.61 8.04 9.52
C VAL A 152 10.25 8.25 8.90
N HIS A 153 9.32 7.34 9.18
CA HIS A 153 7.91 7.49 8.87
C HIS A 153 7.13 7.56 10.19
N GLU A 154 6.58 8.72 10.46
CA GLU A 154 5.68 8.96 11.59
C GLU A 154 4.25 9.01 11.11
N GLN A 155 3.35 8.38 11.85
CA GLN A 155 1.92 8.34 11.60
C GLN A 155 1.17 8.86 12.83
N ASN A 156 0.43 9.96 12.65
CA ASN A 156 -0.47 10.49 13.68
C ASN A 156 -1.89 10.07 13.32
N ASN A 157 -2.41 9.08 14.02
CA ASN A 157 -3.62 8.35 13.67
C ASN A 157 -4.75 8.61 14.68
N ASN A 158 -5.94 8.84 14.16
CA ASN A 158 -7.19 8.78 14.89
C ASN A 158 -7.94 7.51 14.46
N LYS A 159 -8.21 6.59 15.37
CA LYS A 159 -9.11 5.46 15.14
C LYS A 159 -10.53 5.98 15.25
N ALA A 160 -11.33 5.79 14.22
CA ALA A 160 -12.66 6.41 14.13
C ALA A 160 -13.70 5.48 13.52
N THR A 161 -14.94 5.73 13.84
CA THR A 161 -16.10 5.13 13.17
C THR A 161 -16.36 5.79 11.82
N LEU A 162 -17.21 5.21 10.96
CA LEU A 162 -17.52 5.74 9.63
C LEU A 162 -18.10 7.16 9.67
N ASP A 163 -18.81 7.54 10.75
CA ASP A 163 -19.30 8.91 10.98
C ASP A 163 -18.21 9.86 11.52
N ASN A 164 -16.96 9.44 11.51
CA ASN A 164 -15.75 10.17 11.94
C ASN A 164 -15.70 10.47 13.46
N LYS A 165 -16.41 9.73 14.29
CA LYS A 165 -16.25 9.80 15.74
C LYS A 165 -14.94 9.16 16.15
N VAL A 166 -13.99 9.94 16.64
CA VAL A 166 -12.70 9.45 17.13
C VAL A 166 -12.87 8.74 18.47
N ILE A 167 -12.44 7.49 18.55
CA ILE A 167 -12.45 6.67 19.75
C ILE A 167 -11.10 6.58 20.43
N ALA A 168 -10.00 6.68 19.66
CA ALA A 168 -8.64 6.63 20.18
C ALA A 168 -7.65 7.36 19.27
N LYS A 169 -6.50 7.74 19.85
CA LYS A 169 -5.36 8.28 19.12
C LYS A 169 -4.17 7.33 19.24
N GLU A 170 -3.46 7.16 18.15
CA GLU A 170 -2.27 6.31 18.07
C GLU A 170 -1.16 7.04 17.32
N ILE A 171 0.08 6.94 17.81
CA ILE A 171 1.27 7.37 17.09
C ILE A 171 2.04 6.12 16.68
N GLY A 172 2.24 5.96 15.37
CA GLY A 172 3.11 4.95 14.80
C GLY A 172 4.44 5.57 14.38
N LEU A 173 5.55 4.91 14.69
CA LEU A 173 6.88 5.35 14.27
C LEU A 173 7.63 4.16 13.65
N ALA A 174 7.96 4.28 12.37
CA ALA A 174 8.89 3.38 11.70
C ALA A 174 10.19 4.12 11.41
N ARG A 175 11.29 3.62 11.94
CA ARG A 175 12.62 4.17 11.74
C ARG A 175 13.46 3.20 10.91
N TYR A 176 13.90 3.66 9.76
CA TYR A 176 14.77 2.92 8.86
C TYR A 176 16.20 3.46 8.98
N GLN A 177 17.14 2.57 9.16
CA GLN A 177 18.55 2.89 9.23
C GLN A 177 19.28 2.10 8.16
N ARG A 178 20.16 2.77 7.42
CA ARG A 178 21.02 2.09 6.45
C ARG A 178 21.88 1.07 7.18
N ILE A 179 21.92 -0.15 6.66
CA ILE A 179 22.77 -1.23 7.15
C ILE A 179 23.80 -1.59 6.08
N GLU A 180 24.98 -2.01 6.52
CA GLU A 180 26.06 -2.47 5.67
C GLU A 180 26.30 -3.97 5.93
N ASN A 181 26.96 -4.63 4.99
CA ASN A 181 27.35 -6.05 5.11
C ASN A 181 26.20 -7.03 5.38
N PHE A 182 25.02 -6.76 4.81
CA PHE A 182 23.89 -7.66 4.84
C PHE A 182 23.76 -8.42 3.52
N ASP A 183 23.46 -9.70 3.56
CA ASP A 183 23.26 -10.51 2.36
C ASP A 183 21.86 -10.31 1.76
N TRP A 184 21.80 -9.54 0.69
CA TRP A 184 20.61 -9.25 -0.07
C TRP A 184 20.37 -10.18 -1.27
N SER A 185 21.26 -11.15 -1.51
CA SER A 185 21.27 -11.96 -2.74
C SER A 185 19.96 -12.65 -3.03
N ALA A 186 19.34 -13.26 -2.01
CA ALA A 186 18.05 -13.92 -2.16
C ALA A 186 16.93 -12.95 -2.60
N GLY A 187 16.93 -11.72 -2.07
CA GLY A 187 15.98 -10.69 -2.44
C GLY A 187 16.19 -10.21 -3.87
N TYR A 188 17.42 -10.00 -4.29
CA TYR A 188 17.74 -9.65 -5.69
C TYR A 188 17.32 -10.75 -6.65
N THR A 189 17.64 -12.00 -6.34
CA THR A 189 17.22 -13.16 -7.15
C THR A 189 15.71 -13.21 -7.29
N TYR A 190 14.97 -13.10 -6.18
CA TYR A 190 13.51 -13.07 -6.22
C TYR A 190 12.98 -11.96 -7.13
N TRP A 191 13.56 -10.74 -7.01
CA TRP A 191 13.10 -9.62 -7.81
C TRP A 191 13.44 -9.79 -9.31
N ASP A 192 14.62 -10.26 -9.63
CA ASP A 192 15.02 -10.53 -11.01
C ASP A 192 14.10 -11.55 -11.68
N GLU A 193 13.67 -12.56 -10.94
CA GLU A 193 12.79 -13.63 -11.43
C GLU A 193 11.30 -13.23 -11.51
N THR A 194 10.86 -12.20 -10.77
CA THR A 194 9.43 -11.84 -10.65
C THR A 194 9.09 -10.41 -11.04
N SER A 195 10.08 -9.58 -11.36
CA SER A 195 9.88 -8.13 -11.62
C SER A 195 8.92 -7.84 -12.77
N ASP A 196 8.96 -8.62 -13.86
CA ASP A 196 8.05 -8.47 -15.00
C ASP A 196 6.61 -8.86 -14.65
N PHE A 197 6.43 -9.92 -13.85
CA PHE A 197 5.13 -10.29 -13.31
C PHE A 197 4.53 -9.15 -12.47
N TRP A 198 5.30 -8.63 -11.51
CA TRP A 198 4.84 -7.54 -10.65
C TRP A 198 4.66 -6.22 -11.40
N LYS A 199 5.42 -5.98 -12.46
CA LYS A 199 5.17 -4.87 -13.38
C LYS A 199 3.78 -4.97 -13.99
N LYS A 200 3.39 -6.15 -14.47
CA LYS A 200 2.04 -6.37 -15.03
C LYS A 200 0.96 -6.18 -13.97
N VAL A 201 1.16 -6.65 -12.74
CA VAL A 201 0.22 -6.41 -11.62
C VAL A 201 0.01 -4.90 -11.39
N ARG A 202 1.10 -4.11 -11.34
CA ARG A 202 1.04 -2.65 -11.20
C ARG A 202 0.27 -1.97 -12.34
N GLU A 203 0.53 -2.40 -13.57
CA GLU A 203 -0.16 -1.88 -14.77
C GLU A 203 -1.67 -2.13 -14.69
N VAL A 204 -2.09 -3.33 -14.32
CA VAL A 204 -3.51 -3.67 -14.17
C VAL A 204 -4.15 -2.83 -13.08
N TRP A 205 -3.54 -2.72 -11.90
CA TRP A 205 -4.09 -1.88 -10.83
C TRP A 205 -4.19 -0.41 -11.23
N ARG A 206 -3.15 0.14 -11.89
CA ARG A 206 -3.16 1.52 -12.39
C ARG A 206 -4.33 1.74 -13.35
N GLU A 207 -4.52 0.83 -14.30
CA GLU A 207 -5.63 0.91 -15.25
C GLU A 207 -7.00 0.88 -14.55
N LYS A 208 -7.21 -0.06 -13.60
CA LYS A 208 -8.48 -0.18 -12.87
C LYS A 208 -8.77 1.06 -12.01
N THR A 209 -7.77 1.57 -11.30
CA THR A 209 -7.92 2.76 -10.45
C THR A 209 -8.09 4.04 -11.26
N GLU A 210 -7.37 4.22 -12.38
CA GLU A 210 -7.48 5.40 -13.23
C GLU A 210 -8.81 5.49 -13.99
N LYS A 211 -9.39 4.36 -14.38
CA LYS A 211 -10.68 4.32 -15.08
C LYS A 211 -11.89 4.47 -14.17
N SER A 212 -11.71 4.27 -12.87
CA SER A 212 -12.82 4.23 -11.90
C SER A 212 -12.92 5.53 -11.12
N LYS A 213 -14.16 6.06 -10.97
CA LYS A 213 -14.44 7.12 -10.00
C LYS A 213 -14.54 6.59 -8.57
N LYS A 214 -14.93 5.33 -8.45
CA LYS A 214 -15.06 4.60 -7.19
C LYS A 214 -14.72 3.14 -7.44
N ILE A 215 -13.88 2.57 -6.59
CA ILE A 215 -13.48 1.17 -6.65
C ILE A 215 -13.61 0.55 -5.26
N LYS A 216 -14.21 -0.63 -5.20
CA LYS A 216 -14.25 -1.45 -3.97
C LYS A 216 -13.47 -2.73 -4.22
N VAL A 217 -12.56 -3.03 -3.32
CA VAL A 217 -11.65 -4.17 -3.42
C VAL A 217 -11.88 -5.10 -2.25
N ASN A 218 -12.42 -6.28 -2.53
CA ASN A 218 -12.61 -7.33 -1.52
C ASN A 218 -11.33 -8.16 -1.42
N SER A 219 -10.63 -8.08 -0.30
CA SER A 219 -9.38 -8.83 -0.08
C SER A 219 -9.57 -10.35 -0.02
N ASP A 220 -10.79 -10.81 0.31
CA ASP A 220 -11.20 -12.21 0.37
C ASP A 220 -12.56 -12.37 -0.33
N VAL A 221 -12.62 -13.26 -1.32
CA VAL A 221 -13.84 -13.62 -2.03
C VAL A 221 -14.00 -15.15 -1.94
N ASP A 222 -14.97 -15.60 -1.17
CA ASP A 222 -15.26 -17.05 -0.97
C ASP A 222 -14.04 -17.87 -0.52
N GLY A 223 -13.21 -17.30 0.37
CA GLY A 223 -11.98 -17.92 0.86
C GLY A 223 -10.78 -17.80 -0.08
N ASN A 224 -10.94 -17.12 -1.21
CA ASN A 224 -9.85 -16.80 -2.12
C ASN A 224 -9.26 -15.44 -1.74
N ILE A 225 -8.09 -15.48 -1.11
CA ILE A 225 -7.41 -14.27 -0.64
C ILE A 225 -6.56 -13.68 -1.77
N LEU A 226 -6.80 -12.44 -2.15
CA LEU A 226 -6.17 -11.77 -3.29
C LEU A 226 -4.64 -11.85 -3.27
N PHE A 227 -4.01 -11.45 -2.16
CA PHE A 227 -2.56 -11.48 -2.08
C PHE A 227 -2.00 -12.90 -2.24
N ALA A 228 -2.64 -13.91 -1.64
CA ALA A 228 -2.17 -15.29 -1.72
C ALA A 228 -2.25 -15.84 -3.16
N ARG A 229 -3.30 -15.47 -3.89
CA ARG A 229 -3.46 -15.82 -5.30
C ARG A 229 -2.38 -15.18 -6.18
N LEU A 230 -2.13 -13.86 -6.01
CA LEU A 230 -1.12 -13.17 -6.81
C LEU A 230 0.30 -13.66 -6.48
N PHE A 231 0.59 -13.95 -5.21
CA PHE A 231 1.88 -14.55 -4.84
C PHE A 231 2.04 -15.96 -5.43
N GLY A 232 0.98 -16.77 -5.41
CA GLY A 232 0.98 -18.10 -6.06
C GLY A 232 1.24 -18.00 -7.58
N LEU A 233 0.62 -17.03 -8.27
CA LEU A 233 0.90 -16.77 -9.68
C LEU A 233 2.33 -16.27 -9.92
N ALA A 234 2.89 -15.45 -9.01
CA ALA A 234 4.28 -15.02 -9.09
C ALA A 234 5.26 -16.20 -8.94
N ASP A 235 4.95 -17.14 -8.04
CA ASP A 235 5.73 -18.36 -7.88
C ASP A 235 5.62 -19.28 -9.11
N ASP A 236 4.42 -19.43 -9.69
CA ASP A 236 4.23 -20.15 -10.95
C ASP A 236 5.08 -19.52 -12.08
N TYR A 237 5.04 -18.21 -12.20
CA TYR A 237 5.81 -17.45 -13.19
C TYR A 237 7.32 -17.66 -13.02
N LYS A 238 7.82 -17.52 -11.80
CA LYS A 238 9.21 -17.78 -11.42
C LYS A 238 9.66 -19.20 -11.77
N ASN A 239 8.76 -20.18 -11.63
CA ASN A 239 9.02 -21.58 -11.96
C ASN A 239 8.86 -21.88 -13.47
N GLY A 240 8.72 -20.88 -14.32
CA GLY A 240 8.70 -20.97 -15.78
C GLY A 240 7.31 -21.09 -16.41
N ASN A 241 6.23 -20.98 -15.63
CA ASN A 241 4.87 -20.91 -16.16
C ASN A 241 4.55 -19.47 -16.57
N LEU A 242 4.92 -19.10 -17.79
CA LEU A 242 4.74 -17.73 -18.30
C LEU A 242 3.27 -17.33 -18.45
N ASP A 243 2.36 -18.32 -18.62
CA ASP A 243 0.90 -18.07 -18.74
C ASP A 243 0.31 -17.52 -17.42
N ALA A 244 1.05 -17.54 -16.31
CA ALA A 244 0.63 -16.95 -15.06
C ALA A 244 0.35 -15.43 -15.19
N ILE A 245 1.08 -14.73 -16.07
CA ILE A 245 0.85 -13.31 -16.38
C ILE A 245 -0.55 -13.05 -16.92
N ASP A 246 -1.07 -13.92 -17.77
CA ASP A 246 -2.38 -13.76 -18.40
C ASP A 246 -3.55 -13.89 -17.41
N LYS A 247 -3.29 -14.52 -16.25
CA LYS A 247 -4.28 -14.67 -15.17
C LYS A 247 -4.39 -13.49 -14.22
N ILE A 248 -3.46 -12.55 -14.27
CA ILE A 248 -3.40 -11.40 -13.33
C ILE A 248 -4.67 -10.57 -13.38
N GLU A 249 -5.07 -10.14 -14.57
CA GLU A 249 -6.24 -9.26 -14.73
C GLU A 249 -7.53 -9.95 -14.25
N THR A 250 -7.75 -11.20 -14.64
CA THR A 250 -8.92 -11.97 -14.20
C THR A 250 -8.93 -12.14 -12.68
N THR A 251 -7.76 -12.45 -12.08
CA THR A 251 -7.63 -12.59 -10.63
C THR A 251 -7.99 -11.29 -9.90
N ILE A 252 -7.52 -10.15 -10.39
CA ILE A 252 -7.84 -8.84 -9.80
C ILE A 252 -9.32 -8.51 -10.01
N ASP A 253 -9.88 -8.77 -11.19
CA ASP A 253 -11.29 -8.47 -11.51
C ASP A 253 -12.29 -9.26 -10.66
N GLU A 254 -11.94 -10.46 -10.22
CA GLU A 254 -12.75 -11.26 -9.31
C GLU A 254 -12.83 -10.64 -7.90
N HIS A 255 -11.88 -9.80 -7.53
CA HIS A 255 -11.81 -9.11 -6.24
C HIS A 255 -12.31 -7.65 -6.28
N ILE A 256 -12.64 -7.15 -7.47
CA ILE A 256 -13.23 -5.82 -7.62
C ILE A 256 -14.75 -5.98 -7.73
N GLU A 257 -15.51 -5.30 -6.87
CA GLU A 257 -16.96 -5.30 -6.97
C GLU A 257 -17.39 -4.58 -8.25
N LYS A 258 -17.95 -5.35 -9.19
CA LYS A 258 -18.50 -4.79 -10.42
C LYS A 258 -19.81 -4.07 -10.07
N ARG A 259 -19.84 -2.76 -10.19
CA ARG A 259 -21.13 -2.06 -10.20
C ARG A 259 -21.91 -2.55 -11.40
N GLU A 260 -23.12 -3.08 -11.18
CA GLU A 260 -24.12 -3.11 -12.23
C GLU A 260 -24.28 -1.69 -12.75
N SER A 261 -24.03 -1.49 -14.05
CA SER A 261 -24.29 -0.24 -14.74
C SER A 261 -25.80 -0.03 -14.73
N GLY A 262 -26.32 0.58 -13.66
CA GLY A 262 -27.71 0.98 -13.54
C GLY A 262 -28.04 2.14 -14.49
N TYR A 263 -28.17 1.84 -15.77
CA TYR A 263 -28.92 2.63 -16.73
C TYR A 263 -29.86 1.70 -17.51
N GLY A 264 -30.88 1.22 -16.80
CA GLY A 264 -32.08 0.68 -17.39
C GLY A 264 -33.20 1.67 -17.16
N TYR A 265 -33.30 2.72 -17.98
CA TYR A 265 -34.58 3.43 -18.13
C TYR A 265 -35.52 2.50 -18.92
N SER A 266 -36.39 1.77 -18.22
CA SER A 266 -37.57 1.22 -18.84
C SER A 266 -38.57 2.36 -19.03
N VAL A 267 -38.67 2.87 -20.23
CA VAL A 267 -39.80 3.73 -20.63
C VAL A 267 -40.96 2.77 -20.92
N THR A 268 -41.88 2.65 -19.97
CA THR A 268 -43.22 2.11 -20.27
C THR A 268 -43.99 3.23 -20.97
N VAL A 269 -44.23 3.05 -22.25
CA VAL A 269 -45.19 3.86 -23.01
C VAL A 269 -46.54 3.21 -22.81
N GLU A 270 -47.49 3.90 -22.12
CA GLU A 270 -48.92 3.62 -22.21
C GLU A 270 -49.54 4.24 -23.47
#